data_e8753e6a234535bc135d4122253a8939
#
_entry.id   e8753e6a234535bc135d4122253a8939
#
_cell.length_a   1.000
_cell.length_b   1.000
_cell.length_c   1.000
_cell.angle_alpha   90.00
_cell.angle_beta   90.00
_cell.angle_gamma   90.00
#
_symmetry.space_group_name_H-M   'P 1'
#
loop_
_entity.id
_entity.type
_entity.pdbx_description
1 polymer ?
#
loop_
_entity_poly.entity_id
_entity_poly.type
_entity_poly.pdbx_seq_one_letter_code
_entity_poly.pdbx_strand_id
1 'polypeptide(L)'
;MAYIETLKRNGKNYYYLTKNIRVGLNKWKKVRVFLGDKKPTKARFEAAASEIEKKSKPFVKRSGYYYLSEHDAETLQDLKESYKAWLQQTPKSLKDKLHEDFVIRFTYNTNAIEGNRLTLRQTALILKDKVIPSGIRAEDYNEAINGKECLDFMREHKGDFSLKLLLKVNGILTKNTGVVYGGRIRFFDVKIEGSTHIPPS
;
A
#
# COMPACT_ATOMS: atom_id res chain seq x y z
N MET A 1 0.05 -9.65 -17.60
CA MET A 1 0.65 -10.73 -18.41
C MET A 1 -0.39 -11.22 -19.40
N ALA A 2 0.02 -11.56 -20.65
CA ALA A 2 -0.88 -12.15 -21.63
C ALA A 2 -0.80 -13.68 -21.56
N TYR A 3 -1.91 -14.38 -21.83
CA TYR A 3 -2.01 -15.84 -21.75
C TYR A 3 -2.85 -16.38 -22.93
N ILE A 4 -2.69 -17.68 -23.25
CA ILE A 4 -3.49 -18.34 -24.28
C ILE A 4 -4.78 -18.80 -23.64
N GLU A 5 -5.91 -18.34 -24.17
CA GLU A 5 -7.26 -18.77 -23.82
C GLU A 5 -7.79 -19.71 -24.95
N THR A 6 -8.30 -20.87 -24.59
CA THR A 6 -8.90 -21.80 -25.53
C THR A 6 -10.40 -21.80 -25.33
N LEU A 7 -11.14 -21.49 -26.39
CA LEU A 7 -12.60 -21.56 -26.41
C LEU A 7 -13.07 -22.71 -27.33
N LYS A 8 -13.93 -23.55 -26.80
CA LYS A 8 -14.53 -24.67 -27.58
C LYS A 8 -15.90 -24.23 -28.12
N ARG A 9 -16.07 -24.28 -29.45
CA ARG A 9 -17.37 -23.99 -30.12
C ARG A 9 -17.60 -25.04 -31.18
N ASN A 10 -18.80 -25.61 -31.22
CA ASN A 10 -19.22 -26.64 -32.20
C ASN A 10 -18.19 -27.78 -32.35
N GLY A 11 -17.64 -28.27 -31.21
CA GLY A 11 -16.63 -29.34 -31.19
C GLY A 11 -15.23 -28.94 -31.61
N LYS A 12 -14.98 -27.70 -32.06
CA LYS A 12 -13.68 -27.19 -32.48
C LYS A 12 -13.06 -26.28 -31.39
N ASN A 13 -11.75 -26.31 -31.26
CA ASN A 13 -11.01 -25.43 -30.38
C ASN A 13 -10.59 -24.16 -31.15
N TYR A 14 -10.74 -23.01 -30.49
CA TYR A 14 -10.28 -21.71 -30.99
C TYR A 14 -9.33 -21.10 -29.97
N TYR A 15 -8.16 -20.69 -30.42
CA TYR A 15 -7.11 -20.16 -29.58
C TYR A 15 -7.07 -18.63 -29.66
N TYR A 16 -6.93 -17.98 -28.52
CA TYR A 16 -6.84 -16.54 -28.41
C TYR A 16 -5.65 -16.17 -27.50
N LEU A 17 -4.87 -15.19 -27.90
CA LEU A 17 -4.00 -14.49 -26.96
C LEU A 17 -4.86 -13.47 -26.22
N THR A 18 -4.89 -13.58 -24.89
CA THR A 18 -5.78 -12.78 -24.03
C THR A 18 -4.96 -12.00 -23.03
N LYS A 19 -5.31 -10.73 -22.84
CA LYS A 19 -4.72 -9.85 -21.84
C LYS A 19 -5.84 -9.17 -21.06
N ASN A 20 -5.79 -9.29 -19.73
CA ASN A 20 -6.66 -8.53 -18.85
C ASN A 20 -5.97 -7.21 -18.48
N ILE A 21 -6.65 -6.10 -18.69
CA ILE A 21 -6.15 -4.75 -18.42
C ILE A 21 -7.04 -4.16 -17.34
N ARG A 22 -6.43 -3.67 -16.27
CA ARG A 22 -7.13 -2.90 -15.25
C ARG A 22 -7.44 -1.52 -15.82
N VAL A 23 -8.71 -1.14 -15.84
CA VAL A 23 -9.20 0.14 -16.36
C VAL A 23 -9.85 1.00 -15.27
N GLY A 24 -9.78 0.57 -14.02
CA GLY A 24 -10.28 1.30 -12.84
C GLY A 24 -10.31 0.43 -11.59
N LEU A 25 -10.74 1.00 -10.47
CA LEU A 25 -10.94 0.27 -9.22
C LEU A 25 -11.96 -0.86 -9.45
N ASN A 26 -11.53 -2.12 -9.33
CA ASN A 26 -12.34 -3.32 -9.57
C ASN A 26 -12.92 -3.46 -10.99
N LYS A 27 -12.41 -2.71 -11.98
CA LYS A 27 -12.82 -2.82 -13.38
C LYS A 27 -11.69 -3.34 -14.24
N TRP A 28 -11.99 -4.40 -15.01
CA TRP A 28 -11.04 -5.04 -15.90
C TRP A 28 -11.62 -5.08 -17.30
N LYS A 29 -10.77 -4.82 -18.30
CA LYS A 29 -11.09 -5.02 -19.72
C LYS A 29 -10.28 -6.18 -20.26
N LYS A 30 -10.97 -7.14 -20.85
CA LYS A 30 -10.34 -8.28 -21.52
C LYS A 30 -10.13 -7.95 -23.00
N VAL A 31 -8.88 -7.94 -23.43
CA VAL A 31 -8.49 -7.77 -24.84
C VAL A 31 -8.07 -9.12 -25.38
N ARG A 32 -8.53 -9.45 -26.59
CA ARG A 32 -8.26 -10.74 -27.26
C ARG A 32 -7.74 -10.54 -28.67
N VAL A 33 -6.79 -11.37 -29.07
CA VAL A 33 -6.32 -11.51 -30.44
C VAL A 33 -6.49 -12.98 -30.84
N PHE A 34 -7.17 -13.23 -31.95
CA PHE A 34 -7.40 -14.58 -32.44
C PHE A 34 -6.12 -15.20 -33.00
N LEU A 35 -5.78 -16.40 -32.55
CA LEU A 35 -4.57 -17.13 -32.95
C LEU A 35 -4.85 -18.19 -34.02
N GLY A 36 -6.10 -18.70 -34.13
CA GLY A 36 -6.49 -19.73 -35.05
C GLY A 36 -7.30 -20.85 -34.38
N ASP A 37 -7.65 -21.87 -35.17
CA ASP A 37 -8.34 -23.09 -34.75
C ASP A 37 -7.38 -24.27 -34.50
N LYS A 38 -6.07 -24.08 -34.75
CA LYS A 38 -4.98 -25.03 -34.47
C LYS A 38 -4.07 -24.42 -33.41
N LYS A 39 -3.30 -25.29 -32.73
CA LYS A 39 -2.25 -24.80 -31.78
C LYS A 39 -1.38 -23.76 -32.45
N PRO A 40 -1.21 -22.56 -31.86
CA PRO A 40 -0.47 -21.49 -32.49
C PRO A 40 1.01 -21.83 -32.62
N THR A 41 1.61 -21.48 -33.73
CA THR A 41 3.04 -21.52 -33.95
C THR A 41 3.71 -20.36 -33.20
N LYS A 42 5.04 -20.47 -32.95
CA LYS A 42 5.81 -19.42 -32.30
C LYS A 42 5.71 -18.08 -33.04
N ALA A 43 5.82 -18.11 -34.39
CA ALA A 43 5.69 -16.92 -35.22
C ALA A 43 4.31 -16.26 -35.09
N ARG A 44 3.22 -17.05 -35.07
CA ARG A 44 1.85 -16.53 -34.89
C ARG A 44 1.64 -15.92 -33.49
N PHE A 45 2.25 -16.55 -32.47
CA PHE A 45 2.22 -16.02 -31.10
C PHE A 45 2.94 -14.68 -31.00
N GLU A 46 4.13 -14.55 -31.59
CA GLU A 46 4.92 -13.29 -31.58
C GLU A 46 4.19 -12.16 -32.32
N ALA A 47 3.60 -12.44 -33.48
CA ALA A 47 2.77 -11.49 -34.21
C ALA A 47 1.56 -11.04 -33.37
N ALA A 48 0.88 -11.97 -32.74
CA ALA A 48 -0.28 -11.68 -31.88
C ALA A 48 0.14 -10.92 -30.60
N ALA A 49 1.34 -11.15 -30.07
CA ALA A 49 1.87 -10.40 -28.93
C ALA A 49 2.07 -8.92 -29.28
N SER A 50 2.58 -8.62 -30.48
CA SER A 50 2.67 -7.24 -30.96
C SER A 50 1.29 -6.62 -31.19
N GLU A 51 0.36 -7.38 -31.74
CA GLU A 51 -1.01 -6.92 -31.99
C GLU A 51 -1.78 -6.64 -30.70
N ILE A 52 -1.66 -7.52 -29.67
CA ILE A 52 -2.36 -7.33 -28.39
C ILE A 52 -1.82 -6.14 -27.62
N GLU A 53 -0.52 -5.84 -27.74
CA GLU A 53 0.07 -4.62 -27.15
C GLU A 53 -0.49 -3.36 -27.81
N LYS A 54 -0.60 -3.35 -29.17
CA LYS A 54 -1.22 -2.23 -29.91
C LYS A 54 -2.69 -2.03 -29.51
N LYS A 55 -3.47 -3.12 -29.45
CA LYS A 55 -4.88 -3.09 -29.02
C LYS A 55 -5.05 -2.74 -27.54
N SER A 56 -4.05 -2.98 -26.74
CA SER A 56 -4.05 -2.67 -25.31
C SER A 56 -3.74 -1.20 -25.01
N LYS A 57 -2.94 -0.55 -25.85
CA LYS A 57 -2.51 0.86 -25.67
C LYS A 57 -3.63 1.87 -25.35
N PRO A 58 -4.81 1.84 -26.04
CA PRO A 58 -5.90 2.77 -25.72
C PRO A 58 -6.50 2.60 -24.32
N PHE A 59 -6.29 1.43 -23.70
CA PHE A 59 -6.82 1.12 -22.37
C PHE A 59 -5.77 1.26 -21.27
N VAL A 60 -4.49 1.31 -21.64
CA VAL A 60 -3.38 1.63 -20.77
C VAL A 60 -3.09 3.11 -20.94
N LYS A 61 -3.97 3.94 -20.42
CA LYS A 61 -3.67 5.36 -20.25
C LYS A 61 -2.54 5.45 -19.22
N ARG A 62 -1.42 6.02 -19.62
CA ARG A 62 -0.31 6.31 -18.71
C ARG A 62 -0.70 7.52 -17.88
N SER A 63 -1.15 7.31 -16.65
CA SER A 63 -1.03 8.35 -15.64
C SER A 63 0.45 8.67 -15.49
N GLY A 64 0.80 9.88 -15.11
CA GLY A 64 2.19 10.22 -14.75
C GLY A 64 2.73 9.40 -13.57
N TYR A 65 1.98 8.42 -13.10
CA TYR A 65 2.28 7.53 -11.97
C TYR A 65 2.60 6.12 -12.46
N TYR A 66 3.66 5.53 -11.94
CA TYR A 66 4.16 4.21 -12.36
C TYR A 66 3.17 3.06 -12.06
N TYR A 67 2.45 3.15 -10.95
CA TYR A 67 1.55 2.08 -10.45
C TYR A 67 0.06 2.41 -10.52
N LEU A 68 -0.32 3.62 -10.92
CA LEU A 68 -1.71 4.05 -10.98
C LEU A 68 -2.19 4.14 -12.43
N SER A 69 -3.42 3.72 -12.69
CA SER A 69 -4.10 4.06 -13.93
C SER A 69 -4.48 5.55 -13.92
N GLU A 70 -4.74 6.12 -15.09
CA GLU A 70 -5.21 7.50 -15.19
C GLU A 70 -6.54 7.71 -14.43
N HIS A 71 -7.43 6.75 -14.49
CA HIS A 71 -8.68 6.77 -13.73
C HIS A 71 -8.46 6.72 -12.20
N ASP A 72 -7.51 5.89 -11.74
CA ASP A 72 -7.15 5.86 -10.31
C ASP A 72 -6.57 7.22 -9.87
N ALA A 73 -5.75 7.85 -10.72
CA ALA A 73 -5.17 9.16 -10.45
C ALA A 73 -6.25 10.27 -10.41
N GLU A 74 -7.19 10.26 -11.36
CA GLU A 74 -8.35 11.16 -11.37
C GLU A 74 -9.20 10.97 -10.09
N THR A 75 -9.53 9.72 -9.74
CA THR A 75 -10.30 9.41 -8.55
C THR A 75 -9.61 9.91 -7.27
N LEU A 76 -8.29 9.73 -7.17
CA LEU A 76 -7.51 10.22 -6.03
C LEU A 76 -7.48 11.74 -5.99
N GLN A 77 -7.42 12.40 -7.14
CA GLN A 77 -7.47 13.86 -7.20
C GLN A 77 -8.82 14.41 -6.75
N ASP A 78 -9.93 13.80 -7.22
CA ASP A 78 -11.28 14.18 -6.81
C ASP A 78 -11.51 13.99 -5.30
N LEU A 79 -11.03 12.87 -4.76
CA LEU A 79 -11.06 12.62 -3.31
C LEU A 79 -10.25 13.65 -2.53
N LYS A 80 -9.08 14.03 -3.03
CA LYS A 80 -8.21 15.05 -2.42
C LYS A 80 -8.89 16.42 -2.41
N GLU A 81 -9.55 16.79 -3.50
CA GLU A 81 -10.25 18.07 -3.61
C GLU A 81 -11.49 18.10 -2.70
N SER A 82 -12.27 17.04 -2.72
CA SER A 82 -13.45 16.88 -1.83
C SER A 82 -13.04 16.93 -0.35
N TYR A 83 -11.96 16.25 0.02
CA TYR A 83 -11.43 16.27 1.38
C TYR A 83 -10.94 17.66 1.79
N LYS A 84 -10.26 18.38 0.89
CA LYS A 84 -9.82 19.75 1.16
C LYS A 84 -11.01 20.70 1.37
N ALA A 85 -12.03 20.60 0.51
CA ALA A 85 -13.25 21.41 0.64
C ALA A 85 -13.97 21.14 1.96
N TRP A 86 -14.10 19.85 2.34
CA TRP A 86 -14.65 19.45 3.62
C TRP A 86 -13.84 20.00 4.80
N LEU A 87 -12.50 19.91 4.74
CA LEU A 87 -11.62 20.48 5.76
C LEU A 87 -11.81 21.99 5.92
N GLN A 88 -12.01 22.75 4.83
CA GLN A 88 -12.20 24.19 4.90
C GLN A 88 -13.49 24.56 5.64
N GLN A 89 -14.56 23.78 5.44
CA GLN A 89 -15.88 24.01 6.05
C GLN A 89 -15.96 23.46 7.49
N THR A 90 -15.06 22.57 7.89
CA THR A 90 -15.11 21.93 9.19
C THR A 90 -14.50 22.84 10.27
N PRO A 91 -15.20 23.08 11.40
CA PRO A 91 -14.68 23.85 12.53
C PRO A 91 -13.37 23.27 13.08
N LYS A 92 -12.47 24.14 13.54
CA LYS A 92 -11.16 23.71 14.08
C LYS A 92 -11.30 22.69 15.21
N SER A 93 -12.23 22.94 16.15
CA SER A 93 -12.45 22.04 17.28
C SER A 93 -12.88 20.63 16.86
N LEU A 94 -13.64 20.50 15.77
CA LEU A 94 -14.00 19.18 15.23
C LEU A 94 -12.81 18.53 14.50
N LYS A 95 -12.03 19.29 13.75
CA LYS A 95 -10.78 18.77 13.12
C LYS A 95 -9.82 18.19 14.16
N ASP A 96 -9.63 18.91 15.26
CA ASP A 96 -8.73 18.49 16.33
C ASP A 96 -9.21 17.19 16.99
N LYS A 97 -10.54 17.09 17.27
CA LYS A 97 -11.13 15.84 17.81
C LYS A 97 -11.01 14.66 16.84
N LEU A 98 -11.29 14.88 15.56
CA LEU A 98 -11.17 13.83 14.54
C LEU A 98 -9.72 13.38 14.36
N HIS A 99 -8.78 14.33 14.42
CA HIS A 99 -7.36 14.01 14.37
C HIS A 99 -6.93 13.21 15.60
N GLU A 100 -7.34 13.61 16.80
CA GLU A 100 -7.06 12.88 18.04
C GLU A 100 -7.58 11.44 17.97
N ASP A 101 -8.83 11.24 17.58
CA ASP A 101 -9.43 9.90 17.42
C ASP A 101 -8.70 9.08 16.37
N PHE A 102 -8.34 9.69 15.24
CA PHE A 102 -7.53 9.04 14.21
C PHE A 102 -6.17 8.57 14.75
N VAL A 103 -5.44 9.44 15.46
CA VAL A 103 -4.13 9.09 16.02
C VAL A 103 -4.24 7.91 16.99
N ILE A 104 -5.24 7.92 17.87
CA ILE A 104 -5.45 6.84 18.84
C ILE A 104 -5.75 5.51 18.12
N ARG A 105 -6.70 5.50 17.19
CA ARG A 105 -7.12 4.28 16.47
C ARG A 105 -6.03 3.77 15.54
N PHE A 106 -5.37 4.66 14.83
CA PHE A 106 -4.29 4.29 13.92
C PHE A 106 -3.12 3.67 14.69
N THR A 107 -2.67 4.32 15.77
CA THR A 107 -1.58 3.80 16.62
C THR A 107 -1.95 2.46 17.22
N TYR A 108 -3.16 2.32 17.78
CA TYR A 108 -3.64 1.06 18.31
C TYR A 108 -3.62 -0.06 17.27
N ASN A 109 -4.23 0.17 16.10
CA ASN A 109 -4.33 -0.87 15.06
C ASN A 109 -2.98 -1.26 14.50
N THR A 110 -2.10 -0.29 14.23
CA THR A 110 -0.76 -0.55 13.69
C THR A 110 0.08 -1.35 14.70
N ASN A 111 0.09 -0.94 15.96
CA ASN A 111 0.85 -1.65 16.99
C ASN A 111 0.28 -3.04 17.31
N ALA A 112 -1.05 -3.21 17.27
CA ALA A 112 -1.69 -4.50 17.48
C ALA A 112 -1.30 -5.53 16.40
N ILE A 113 -1.12 -5.10 15.15
CA ILE A 113 -0.64 -5.96 14.05
C ILE A 113 0.78 -6.45 14.34
N GLU A 114 1.61 -5.63 14.98
CA GLU A 114 3.00 -5.96 15.36
C GLU A 114 3.10 -6.70 16.72
N GLY A 115 1.97 -7.02 17.35
CA GLY A 115 1.93 -7.81 18.59
C GLY A 115 1.94 -7.00 19.88
N ASN A 116 1.77 -5.70 19.84
CA ASN A 116 1.56 -4.84 21.01
C ASN A 116 0.27 -5.27 21.75
N ARG A 117 0.30 -5.28 23.06
CA ARG A 117 -0.77 -5.83 23.92
C ARG A 117 -1.72 -4.79 24.51
N LEU A 118 -1.49 -3.52 24.21
CA LEU A 118 -2.38 -2.45 24.66
C LEU A 118 -3.77 -2.62 24.06
N THR A 119 -4.79 -2.38 24.86
CA THR A 119 -6.16 -2.23 24.38
C THR A 119 -6.35 -0.82 23.78
N LEU A 120 -7.38 -0.63 22.96
CA LEU A 120 -7.74 0.70 22.45
C LEU A 120 -7.94 1.72 23.58
N ARG A 121 -8.57 1.29 24.69
CA ARG A 121 -8.77 2.13 25.88
C ARG A 121 -7.44 2.52 26.53
N GLN A 122 -6.51 1.58 26.70
CA GLN A 122 -5.19 1.88 27.26
C GLN A 122 -4.39 2.82 26.34
N THR A 123 -4.44 2.59 25.03
CA THR A 123 -3.84 3.50 24.05
C THR A 123 -4.42 4.91 24.16
N ALA A 124 -5.74 5.04 24.31
CA ALA A 124 -6.38 6.34 24.51
C ALA A 124 -5.92 7.01 25.82
N LEU A 125 -5.88 6.30 26.93
CA LEU A 125 -5.39 6.82 28.21
C LEU A 125 -3.95 7.34 28.10
N ILE A 126 -3.08 6.61 27.43
CA ILE A 126 -1.67 7.01 27.23
C ILE A 126 -1.56 8.25 26.35
N LEU A 127 -2.21 8.24 25.18
CA LEU A 127 -2.01 9.27 24.16
C LEU A 127 -2.76 10.57 24.42
N LYS A 128 -3.94 10.46 25.01
CA LYS A 128 -4.84 11.60 25.29
C LYS A 128 -4.69 12.11 26.71
N ASP A 129 -4.89 11.23 27.68
CA ASP A 129 -4.99 11.60 29.08
C ASP A 129 -3.60 11.61 29.77
N LYS A 130 -2.55 11.11 29.08
CA LYS A 130 -1.18 10.96 29.59
C LYS A 130 -1.10 10.13 30.87
N VAL A 131 -2.02 9.18 31.03
CA VAL A 131 -2.08 8.26 32.16
C VAL A 131 -1.42 6.94 31.75
N ILE A 132 -0.54 6.42 32.58
CA ILE A 132 0.11 5.13 32.37
C ILE A 132 -0.71 4.06 33.12
N PRO A 133 -1.43 3.17 32.41
CA PRO A 133 -2.17 2.08 33.06
C PRO A 133 -1.20 1.12 33.77
N SER A 134 -1.63 0.53 34.87
CA SER A 134 -0.84 -0.50 35.54
C SER A 134 -0.74 -1.79 34.70
N GLY A 135 0.36 -2.52 34.86
CA GLY A 135 0.55 -3.85 34.25
C GLY A 135 0.86 -3.86 32.76
N ILE A 136 1.16 -2.69 32.16
CA ILE A 136 1.63 -2.64 30.77
C ILE A 136 3.15 -2.80 30.70
N ARG A 137 3.66 -3.32 29.58
CA ARG A 137 5.09 -3.41 29.30
C ARG A 137 5.62 -2.04 28.85
N ALA A 138 6.86 -1.73 29.25
CA ALA A 138 7.51 -0.48 28.83
C ALA A 138 7.64 -0.36 27.31
N GLU A 139 7.89 -1.47 26.63
CA GLU A 139 7.96 -1.53 25.16
C GLU A 139 6.63 -1.12 24.53
N ASP A 140 5.50 -1.75 24.95
CA ASP A 140 4.16 -1.48 24.46
C ASP A 140 3.79 0.01 24.64
N TYR A 141 4.16 0.59 25.79
CA TYR A 141 3.99 2.02 26.06
C TYR A 141 4.82 2.89 25.11
N ASN A 142 6.12 2.56 24.94
CA ASN A 142 7.01 3.33 24.08
C ASN A 142 6.57 3.28 22.62
N GLU A 143 6.14 2.13 22.13
CA GLU A 143 5.58 1.99 20.78
C GLU A 143 4.36 2.90 20.55
N ALA A 144 3.46 2.99 21.53
CA ALA A 144 2.29 3.88 21.43
C ALA A 144 2.71 5.35 21.37
N ILE A 145 3.63 5.80 22.24
CA ILE A 145 4.15 7.17 22.22
C ILE A 145 4.89 7.47 20.93
N ASN A 146 5.76 6.55 20.48
CA ASN A 146 6.54 6.69 19.24
C ASN A 146 5.63 6.76 18.02
N GLY A 147 4.55 5.95 17.98
CA GLY A 147 3.55 6.00 16.92
C GLY A 147 2.91 7.37 16.78
N LYS A 148 2.51 7.98 17.91
CA LYS A 148 2.00 9.35 17.93
C LYS A 148 3.05 10.36 17.47
N GLU A 149 4.27 10.31 18.03
CA GLU A 149 5.38 11.19 17.65
C GLU A 149 5.68 11.11 16.14
N CYS A 150 5.63 9.91 15.59
CA CYS A 150 5.81 9.67 14.16
C CYS A 150 4.69 10.31 13.32
N LEU A 151 3.43 10.16 13.72
CA LEU A 151 2.29 10.78 13.03
C LEU A 151 2.36 12.30 13.07
N ASP A 152 2.71 12.88 14.21
CA ASP A 152 2.90 14.33 14.37
C ASP A 152 4.05 14.82 13.47
N PHE A 153 5.19 14.13 13.46
CA PHE A 153 6.30 14.42 12.57
C PHE A 153 5.91 14.34 11.08
N MET A 154 5.20 13.29 10.67
CA MET A 154 4.76 13.13 9.28
C MET A 154 3.75 14.20 8.85
N ARG A 155 2.88 14.63 9.74
CA ARG A 155 1.93 15.73 9.48
C ARG A 155 2.62 17.06 9.20
N GLU A 156 3.73 17.34 9.87
CA GLU A 156 4.51 18.57 9.69
C GLU A 156 5.50 18.48 8.53
N HIS A 157 5.81 17.27 8.08
CA HIS A 157 6.77 17.06 7.01
C HIS A 157 6.25 17.58 5.66
N LYS A 158 7.02 18.49 5.04
CA LYS A 158 6.68 19.11 3.74
C LYS A 158 7.64 18.70 2.61
N GLY A 159 8.61 17.84 2.91
CA GLY A 159 9.60 17.39 1.95
C GLY A 159 9.14 16.18 1.13
N ASP A 160 9.96 15.82 0.15
CA ASP A 160 9.71 14.65 -0.67
C ASP A 160 9.99 13.35 0.08
N PHE A 161 9.40 12.26 -0.43
CA PHE A 161 9.68 10.92 0.03
C PHE A 161 11.14 10.54 -0.29
N SER A 162 11.91 10.15 0.70
CA SER A 162 13.33 9.85 0.56
C SER A 162 13.79 8.77 1.54
N LEU A 163 14.94 8.13 1.25
CA LEU A 163 15.57 7.20 2.19
C LEU A 163 15.85 7.87 3.55
N LYS A 164 16.28 9.12 3.54
CA LYS A 164 16.51 9.90 4.77
C LYS A 164 15.23 10.03 5.61
N LEU A 165 14.08 10.26 4.96
CA LEU A 165 12.78 10.30 5.63
C LEU A 165 12.42 8.94 6.23
N LEU A 166 12.61 7.84 5.48
CA LEU A 166 12.35 6.49 5.98
C LEU A 166 13.18 6.16 7.21
N LEU A 167 14.48 6.47 7.17
CA LEU A 167 15.37 6.25 8.32
C LEU A 167 14.97 7.10 9.52
N LYS A 168 14.55 8.34 9.30
CA LYS A 168 14.05 9.21 10.38
C LYS A 168 12.79 8.64 11.01
N VAL A 169 11.81 8.22 10.19
CA VAL A 169 10.57 7.58 10.65
C VAL A 169 10.87 6.31 11.44
N ASN A 170 11.71 5.43 10.90
CA ASN A 170 12.12 4.22 11.59
C ASN A 170 12.81 4.53 12.94
N GLY A 171 13.69 5.52 12.99
CA GLY A 171 14.34 5.95 14.24
C GLY A 171 13.38 6.48 15.30
N ILE A 172 12.29 7.17 14.89
CA ILE A 172 11.24 7.60 15.81
C ILE A 172 10.48 6.38 16.34
N LEU A 173 10.03 5.50 15.45
CA LEU A 173 9.20 4.34 15.80
C LEU A 173 9.92 3.35 16.73
N THR A 174 11.24 3.18 16.54
CA THR A 174 12.03 2.20 17.30
C THR A 174 12.70 2.76 18.56
N LYS A 175 12.46 4.03 18.89
CA LYS A 175 13.05 4.68 20.07
C LYS A 175 12.60 4.00 21.37
N ASN A 176 13.56 3.56 22.19
CA ASN A 176 13.33 2.89 23.47
C ASN A 176 12.49 1.59 23.41
N THR A 177 12.46 0.91 22.25
CA THR A 177 11.75 -0.36 22.07
C THR A 177 12.68 -1.58 22.10
N GLY A 178 13.93 -1.41 22.51
CA GLY A 178 14.93 -2.49 22.49
C GLY A 178 15.61 -2.70 21.13
N VAL A 179 15.17 -2.01 20.08
CA VAL A 179 15.78 -2.09 18.75
C VAL A 179 17.09 -1.31 18.72
N VAL A 180 18.22 -2.01 18.57
CA VAL A 180 19.57 -1.43 18.62
C VAL A 180 19.90 -0.57 17.40
N TYR A 181 19.40 -0.91 16.22
CA TYR A 181 19.76 -0.27 14.95
C TYR A 181 18.64 0.58 14.35
N GLY A 182 17.77 1.11 15.19
CA GLY A 182 16.70 1.99 14.73
C GLY A 182 17.21 3.20 13.96
N GLY A 183 16.57 3.55 12.85
CA GLY A 183 16.93 4.71 12.04
C GLY A 183 18.19 4.54 11.17
N ARG A 184 18.68 3.32 11.00
CA ARG A 184 19.89 3.02 10.22
C ARG A 184 19.64 1.90 9.22
N ILE A 185 20.39 1.88 8.12
CA ILE A 185 20.46 0.73 7.23
C ILE A 185 21.25 -0.36 7.95
N ARG A 186 20.69 -1.57 7.99
CA ARG A 186 21.42 -2.71 8.55
C ARG A 186 22.62 -3.07 7.66
N PHE A 187 23.66 -3.56 8.27
CA PHE A 187 24.89 -4.02 7.63
C PHE A 187 25.20 -5.49 7.90
N PHE A 188 24.21 -6.23 8.37
CA PHE A 188 24.33 -7.66 8.67
C PHE A 188 23.11 -8.41 8.15
N ASP A 189 23.31 -9.70 7.88
CA ASP A 189 22.26 -10.60 7.46
C ASP A 189 21.28 -10.88 8.60
N VAL A 190 20.00 -11.00 8.25
CA VAL A 190 18.96 -11.42 9.19
C VAL A 190 18.41 -12.77 8.77
N LYS A 191 18.00 -13.57 9.75
CA LYS A 191 17.25 -14.81 9.52
C LYS A 191 15.86 -14.66 10.10
N ILE A 192 14.88 -15.18 9.38
CA ILE A 192 13.52 -15.33 9.91
C ILE A 192 13.46 -16.68 10.59
N GLU A 193 13.23 -16.69 11.90
CA GLU A 193 13.13 -17.92 12.68
C GLU A 193 12.00 -18.81 12.12
N GLY A 194 12.29 -20.10 11.97
CA GLY A 194 11.35 -21.06 11.39
C GLY A 194 11.16 -20.97 9.86
N SER A 195 11.91 -20.12 9.15
CA SER A 195 11.85 -19.98 7.69
C SER A 195 13.15 -20.39 7.03
N THR A 196 13.05 -20.99 5.84
CA THR A 196 14.18 -21.22 4.93
C THR A 196 14.50 -20.01 4.04
N HIS A 197 13.63 -19.00 4.06
CA HIS A 197 13.83 -17.77 3.29
C HIS A 197 14.96 -16.94 3.90
N ILE A 198 15.92 -16.56 3.05
CA ILE A 198 17.00 -15.63 3.40
C ILE A 198 16.61 -14.26 2.85
N PRO A 199 16.31 -13.27 3.71
CA PRO A 199 16.04 -11.92 3.24
C PRO A 199 17.27 -11.33 2.52
N PRO A 200 17.07 -10.46 1.53
CA PRO A 200 18.20 -9.79 0.86
C PRO A 200 19.02 -8.96 1.86
N SER A 201 20.32 -9.00 1.69
CA SER A 201 21.31 -8.20 2.45
C SER A 201 21.24 -6.71 2.10
#